data_a884969eab76b5e788c8bec6043f20eb
#
_entry.id   a884969eab76b5e788c8bec6043f20eb
#
_cell.length_a   1.000
_cell.length_b   1.000
_cell.length_c   1.000
_cell.angle_alpha   90.00
_cell.angle_beta   90.00
_cell.angle_gamma   90.00
#
_symmetry.space_group_name_H-M   'P 1'
#
loop_
_entity.id
_entity.type
_entity.pdbx_description
1 polymer ?
#
loop_
_entity_poly.entity_id
_entity_poly.type
_entity_poly.pdbx_seq_one_letter_code
_entity_poly.pdbx_strand_id
1 'polypeptide(L)'
;MTEHKDSFTDEERLQIEELKSKLSLLTENVLTQQDWNMVHQYLEKSTTQHGVSRDAFGLSNILTDMETALIVGQEMGLTRGSVLGVMLDSAVMRGDATLEDIKKDFGEEVAGIMHGLLRIRDLY
;
A
#
# COMPACT_ATOMS: atom_id res chain seq x y z
N MET A 1 14.41 4.17 28.15
CA MET A 1 14.14 5.18 27.14
C MET A 1 13.30 4.57 26.01
N THR A 2 12.09 5.05 25.87
CA THR A 2 11.18 4.50 24.85
C THR A 2 11.50 5.11 23.50
N GLU A 3 11.77 4.26 22.53
CA GLU A 3 11.95 4.70 21.15
C GLU A 3 10.66 5.34 20.65
N HIS A 4 10.78 6.56 20.15
CA HIS A 4 9.63 7.31 19.67
C HIS A 4 9.39 6.97 18.19
N LYS A 5 8.45 6.06 17.94
CA LYS A 5 8.05 5.72 16.58
C LYS A 5 7.18 6.83 16.03
N ASP A 6 7.44 7.19 14.77
CA ASP A 6 6.62 8.17 14.07
C ASP A 6 5.21 7.64 13.88
N SER A 7 4.23 8.50 14.07
CA SER A 7 2.81 8.17 13.91
C SER A 7 2.14 9.14 12.94
N PHE A 8 0.96 8.76 12.44
CA PHE A 8 0.18 9.64 11.58
C PHE A 8 -0.32 10.84 12.37
N THR A 9 -0.28 12.01 11.72
CA THR A 9 -0.95 13.20 12.25
C THR A 9 -2.46 13.05 12.10
N ASP A 10 -3.22 13.88 12.82
CA ASP A 10 -4.69 13.86 12.71
C ASP A 10 -5.13 14.18 11.29
N GLU A 11 -4.47 15.12 10.62
CA GLU A 11 -4.73 15.46 9.23
C GLU A 11 -4.49 14.28 8.31
N GLU A 12 -3.37 13.58 8.50
CA GLU A 12 -3.06 12.38 7.71
C GLU A 12 -4.10 11.28 7.90
N ARG A 13 -4.59 11.08 9.11
CA ARG A 13 -5.65 10.11 9.38
C ARG A 13 -6.93 10.44 8.64
N LEU A 14 -7.30 11.70 8.59
CA LEU A 14 -8.47 12.16 7.82
C LEU A 14 -8.26 11.94 6.32
N GLN A 15 -7.08 12.24 5.82
CA GLN A 15 -6.74 12.00 4.41
C GLN A 15 -6.79 10.53 4.05
N ILE A 16 -6.27 9.65 4.92
CA ILE A 16 -6.31 8.21 4.73
C ILE A 16 -7.76 7.71 4.66
N GLU A 17 -8.61 8.16 5.57
CA GLU A 17 -10.03 7.78 5.57
C GLU A 17 -10.75 8.25 4.30
N GLU A 18 -10.46 9.44 3.84
CA GLU A 18 -11.02 9.98 2.61
C GLU A 18 -10.57 9.19 1.38
N LEU A 19 -9.27 8.93 1.26
CA LEU A 19 -8.70 8.14 0.16
C LEU A 19 -9.21 6.70 0.18
N LYS A 20 -9.31 6.11 1.37
CA LYS A 20 -9.82 4.78 1.57
C LYS A 20 -11.27 4.66 1.09
N SER A 21 -12.09 5.66 1.41
CA SER A 21 -13.48 5.71 0.94
C SER A 21 -13.56 5.80 -0.58
N LYS A 22 -12.75 6.66 -1.19
CA LYS A 22 -12.70 6.82 -2.65
C LYS A 22 -12.22 5.54 -3.33
N LEU A 23 -11.16 4.94 -2.82
CA LEU A 23 -10.63 3.68 -3.36
C LEU A 23 -11.62 2.54 -3.19
N SER A 24 -12.27 2.45 -2.04
CA SER A 24 -13.27 1.43 -1.77
C SER A 24 -14.42 1.48 -2.78
N LEU A 25 -14.90 2.67 -3.08
CA LEU A 25 -15.97 2.89 -4.04
C LEU A 25 -15.51 2.55 -5.47
N LEU A 26 -14.31 3.01 -5.83
CA LEU A 26 -13.73 2.79 -7.15
C LEU A 26 -13.42 1.30 -7.42
N THR A 27 -13.08 0.56 -6.38
CA THR A 27 -12.63 -0.83 -6.48
C THR A 27 -13.67 -1.86 -6.05
N GLU A 28 -14.92 -1.47 -5.85
CA GLU A 28 -15.96 -2.37 -5.30
C GLU A 28 -16.17 -3.65 -6.10
N ASN A 29 -15.89 -3.63 -7.41
CA ASN A 29 -16.01 -4.79 -8.30
C ASN A 29 -14.67 -5.50 -8.52
N VAL A 30 -13.59 -5.03 -7.91
CA VAL A 30 -12.23 -5.51 -8.14
C VAL A 30 -11.64 -6.11 -6.87
N LEU A 31 -11.78 -5.42 -5.74
CA LEU A 31 -11.27 -5.87 -4.45
C LEU A 31 -12.39 -6.39 -3.56
N THR A 32 -12.12 -7.49 -2.87
CA THR A 32 -13.03 -8.05 -1.88
C THR A 32 -12.81 -7.40 -0.51
N GLN A 33 -13.76 -7.58 0.39
CA GLN A 33 -13.57 -7.16 1.78
C GLN A 33 -12.37 -7.86 2.42
N GLN A 34 -12.12 -9.12 2.03
CA GLN A 34 -10.96 -9.85 2.52
C GLN A 34 -9.64 -9.21 2.04
N ASP A 35 -9.58 -8.75 0.80
CA ASP A 35 -8.42 -8.02 0.28
C ASP A 35 -8.16 -6.76 1.10
N TRP A 36 -9.20 -5.98 1.40
CA TRP A 36 -9.09 -4.78 2.23
C TRP A 36 -8.61 -5.09 3.64
N ASN A 37 -9.15 -6.14 4.25
CA ASN A 37 -8.74 -6.57 5.59
C ASN A 37 -7.27 -6.95 5.62
N MET A 38 -6.82 -7.66 4.60
CA MET A 38 -5.43 -8.09 4.48
C MET A 38 -4.47 -6.91 4.27
N VAL A 39 -4.83 -5.98 3.39
CA VAL A 39 -4.07 -4.74 3.18
C VAL A 39 -3.95 -3.96 4.49
N HIS A 40 -5.06 -3.82 5.20
CA HIS A 40 -5.09 -3.13 6.48
C HIS A 40 -4.14 -3.77 7.49
N GLN A 41 -4.10 -5.10 7.56
CA GLN A 41 -3.19 -5.82 8.45
C GLN A 41 -1.72 -5.53 8.11
N TYR A 42 -1.35 -5.53 6.83
CA TYR A 42 0.01 -5.22 6.40
C TYR A 42 0.42 -3.79 6.76
N LEU A 43 -0.44 -2.84 6.47
CA LEU A 43 -0.15 -1.43 6.75
C LEU A 43 -0.07 -1.15 8.25
N GLU A 44 -0.97 -1.73 9.03
CA GLU A 44 -0.99 -1.57 10.48
C GLU A 44 0.24 -2.22 11.12
N LYS A 45 0.61 -3.41 10.68
CA LYS A 45 1.80 -4.11 11.17
C LYS A 45 3.07 -3.30 10.90
N SER A 46 3.21 -2.80 9.68
CA SER A 46 4.35 -1.98 9.29
C SER A 46 4.44 -0.72 10.15
N THR A 47 3.32 -0.02 10.32
CA THR A 47 3.25 1.20 11.12
C THR A 47 3.54 0.93 12.59
N THR A 48 3.02 -0.16 13.14
CA THR A 48 3.22 -0.54 14.54
C THR A 48 4.68 -0.90 14.81
N GLN A 49 5.32 -1.65 13.91
CA GLN A 49 6.69 -2.12 14.09
C GLN A 49 7.74 -1.03 13.82
N HIS A 50 7.52 -0.21 12.81
CA HIS A 50 8.55 0.70 12.28
C HIS A 50 8.14 2.16 12.25
N GLY A 51 6.91 2.48 12.66
CA GLY A 51 6.37 3.83 12.54
C GLY A 51 5.92 4.14 11.11
N VAL A 52 5.50 5.37 10.89
CA VAL A 52 5.04 5.83 9.58
C VAL A 52 6.25 6.04 8.67
N SER A 53 6.24 5.41 7.49
CA SER A 53 7.28 5.61 6.48
C SER A 53 7.05 6.93 5.78
N ARG A 54 8.09 7.78 5.74
CA ARG A 54 8.02 9.11 5.12
C ARG A 54 9.13 9.27 4.09
N ASP A 55 8.85 10.07 3.06
CA ASP A 55 9.84 10.42 2.06
C ASP A 55 10.74 11.57 2.56
N ALA A 56 11.64 12.03 1.69
CA ALA A 56 12.58 13.11 2.02
C ALA A 56 11.90 14.44 2.35
N PHE A 57 10.63 14.62 1.96
CA PHE A 57 9.84 15.82 2.21
C PHE A 57 8.91 15.68 3.42
N GLY A 58 8.97 14.55 4.11
CA GLY A 58 8.14 14.30 5.27
C GLY A 58 6.74 13.77 4.95
N LEU A 59 6.44 13.49 3.70
CA LEU A 59 5.14 12.96 3.28
C LEU A 59 5.05 11.45 3.55
N SER A 60 3.90 11.02 4.03
CA SER A 60 3.65 9.59 4.28
C SER A 60 3.65 8.80 2.97
N ASN A 61 4.45 7.73 2.92
CA ASN A 61 4.48 6.83 1.76
C ASN A 61 3.15 6.11 1.56
N ILE A 62 2.43 5.81 2.64
CA ILE A 62 1.10 5.18 2.56
C ILE A 62 0.12 6.10 1.85
N LEU A 63 0.09 7.38 2.20
CA LEU A 63 -0.76 8.36 1.52
C LEU A 63 -0.38 8.49 0.04
N THR A 64 0.90 8.57 -0.25
CA THR A 64 1.39 8.64 -1.63
C THR A 64 0.98 7.40 -2.43
N ASP A 65 1.09 6.22 -1.85
CA ASP A 65 0.69 4.97 -2.50
C ASP A 65 -0.81 4.93 -2.76
N MET A 66 -1.63 5.38 -1.81
CA MET A 66 -3.08 5.42 -1.98
C MET A 66 -3.50 6.41 -3.08
N GLU A 67 -2.87 7.58 -3.12
CA GLU A 67 -3.11 8.58 -4.17
C GLU A 67 -2.70 8.04 -5.53
N THR A 68 -1.56 7.36 -5.60
CA THR A 68 -1.07 6.73 -6.83
C THR A 68 -2.03 5.64 -7.30
N ALA A 69 -2.53 4.82 -6.39
CA ALA A 69 -3.49 3.78 -6.72
C ALA A 69 -4.78 4.37 -7.30
N LEU A 70 -5.24 5.49 -6.74
CA LEU A 70 -6.42 6.18 -7.23
C LEU A 70 -6.21 6.71 -8.66
N ILE A 71 -5.07 7.34 -8.92
CA ILE A 71 -4.71 7.87 -10.24
C ILE A 71 -4.58 6.73 -11.26
N VAL A 72 -3.87 5.67 -10.91
CA VAL A 72 -3.69 4.50 -11.78
C VAL A 72 -5.07 3.91 -12.14
N GLY A 73 -5.94 3.79 -11.15
CA GLY A 73 -7.29 3.28 -11.37
C GLY A 73 -8.12 4.14 -12.29
N GLN A 74 -8.02 5.46 -12.17
CA GLN A 74 -8.78 6.41 -12.99
C GLN A 74 -8.25 6.51 -14.42
N GLU A 75 -6.93 6.44 -14.59
CA GLU A 75 -6.28 6.70 -15.89
C GLU A 75 -6.06 5.41 -16.71
N MET A 76 -5.73 4.31 -16.07
CA MET A 76 -5.27 3.09 -16.74
C MET A 76 -6.23 1.92 -16.59
N GLY A 77 -7.29 2.08 -15.84
CA GLY A 77 -8.21 0.99 -15.51
C GLY A 77 -7.73 0.21 -14.30
N LEU A 78 -8.69 -0.44 -13.65
CA LEU A 78 -8.45 -1.13 -12.39
C LEU A 78 -8.34 -2.62 -12.59
N THR A 79 -7.24 -3.19 -12.15
CA THR A 79 -7.15 -4.62 -11.90
C THR A 79 -6.81 -4.82 -10.43
N ARG A 80 -7.20 -5.96 -9.87
CA ARG A 80 -6.87 -6.31 -8.50
C ARG A 80 -5.36 -6.22 -8.27
N GLY A 81 -4.58 -6.77 -9.19
CA GLY A 81 -3.13 -6.80 -9.09
C GLY A 81 -2.49 -5.41 -9.12
N SER A 82 -2.97 -4.53 -10.00
CA SER A 82 -2.40 -3.18 -10.10
C SER A 82 -2.67 -2.34 -8.86
N VAL A 83 -3.89 -2.40 -8.32
CA VAL A 83 -4.25 -1.64 -7.13
C VAL A 83 -3.50 -2.16 -5.90
N LEU A 84 -3.53 -3.47 -5.67
CA LEU A 84 -2.85 -4.08 -4.53
C LEU A 84 -1.35 -3.90 -4.62
N GLY A 85 -0.77 -4.02 -5.82
CA GLY A 85 0.66 -3.82 -6.03
C GLY A 85 1.11 -2.43 -5.61
N VAL A 86 0.37 -1.41 -5.99
CA VAL A 86 0.69 -0.03 -5.61
C VAL A 86 0.49 0.18 -4.10
N MET A 87 -0.60 -0.31 -3.53
CA MET A 87 -0.90 -0.11 -2.12
C MET A 87 0.08 -0.83 -1.19
N LEU A 88 0.63 -1.95 -1.60
CA LEU A 88 1.56 -2.74 -0.81
C LEU A 88 3.03 -2.40 -1.07
N ASP A 89 3.28 -1.51 -2.01
CA ASP A 89 4.62 -1.16 -2.46
C ASP A 89 5.55 -0.74 -1.33
N SER A 90 5.10 0.16 -0.47
CA SER A 90 5.91 0.65 0.65
C SER A 90 6.26 -0.45 1.65
N ALA A 91 5.33 -1.36 1.92
CA ALA A 91 5.57 -2.47 2.84
C ALA A 91 6.66 -3.41 2.31
N VAL A 92 6.63 -3.70 1.01
CA VAL A 92 7.65 -4.54 0.37
C VAL A 92 9.01 -3.84 0.32
N MET A 93 9.02 -2.56 -0.07
CA MET A 93 10.26 -1.78 -0.13
C MET A 93 10.92 -1.62 1.24
N ARG A 94 10.13 -1.55 2.27
CA ARG A 94 10.60 -1.41 3.64
C ARG A 94 11.09 -2.75 4.24
N GLY A 95 10.79 -3.86 3.58
CA GLY A 95 11.12 -5.18 4.07
C GLY A 95 10.12 -5.76 5.06
N ASP A 96 8.96 -5.11 5.25
CA ASP A 96 7.90 -5.58 6.15
C ASP A 96 7.08 -6.72 5.54
N ALA A 97 7.11 -6.86 4.23
CA ALA A 97 6.45 -7.94 3.51
C ALA A 97 7.39 -8.48 2.44
N THR A 98 7.41 -9.80 2.28
CA THR A 98 8.17 -10.44 1.21
C THR A 98 7.23 -10.82 0.06
N LEU A 99 7.80 -11.11 -1.11
CA LEU A 99 7.02 -11.60 -2.23
C LEU A 99 6.34 -12.94 -1.91
N GLU A 100 6.96 -13.76 -1.07
CA GLU A 100 6.37 -15.01 -0.58
C GLU A 100 5.10 -14.74 0.23
N ASP A 101 5.14 -13.75 1.12
CA ASP A 101 3.98 -13.34 1.91
C ASP A 101 2.86 -12.85 1.01
N ILE A 102 3.17 -12.03 0.01
CA ILE A 102 2.20 -11.50 -0.94
C ILE A 102 1.57 -12.63 -1.75
N LYS A 103 2.37 -13.57 -2.20
CA LYS A 103 1.89 -14.72 -2.95
C LYS A 103 0.91 -15.56 -2.11
N LYS A 104 1.24 -15.78 -0.85
CA LYS A 104 0.42 -16.54 0.08
C LYS A 104 -0.92 -15.86 0.36
N ASP A 105 -0.89 -14.56 0.62
CA ASP A 105 -2.07 -13.81 1.09
C ASP A 105 -2.92 -13.23 -0.03
N PHE A 106 -2.33 -12.92 -1.19
CA PHE A 106 -3.02 -12.27 -2.31
C PHE A 106 -2.99 -13.05 -3.61
N GLY A 107 -2.10 -14.04 -3.74
CA GLY A 107 -2.00 -14.89 -4.91
C GLY A 107 -0.81 -14.58 -5.81
N GLU A 108 -0.59 -15.47 -6.78
CA GLU A 108 0.56 -15.39 -7.69
C GLU A 108 0.52 -14.18 -8.62
N GLU A 109 -0.67 -13.78 -9.05
CA GLU A 109 -0.83 -12.66 -9.96
C GLU A 109 -0.32 -11.35 -9.34
N VAL A 110 -0.75 -11.08 -8.10
CA VAL A 110 -0.31 -9.87 -7.38
C VAL A 110 1.19 -9.92 -7.12
N ALA A 111 1.71 -11.06 -6.67
CA ALA A 111 3.13 -11.23 -6.42
C ALA A 111 3.96 -11.05 -7.70
N GLY A 112 3.46 -11.53 -8.83
CA GLY A 112 4.11 -11.37 -10.13
C GLY A 112 4.19 -9.92 -10.56
N ILE A 113 3.12 -9.16 -10.38
CA ILE A 113 3.09 -7.72 -10.69
C ILE A 113 4.08 -6.97 -9.80
N MET A 114 4.10 -7.25 -8.51
CA MET A 114 5.04 -6.61 -7.58
C MET A 114 6.49 -6.95 -7.92
N HIS A 115 6.77 -8.20 -8.29
CA HIS A 115 8.10 -8.61 -8.73
C HIS A 115 8.54 -7.81 -9.95
N GLY A 116 7.64 -7.61 -10.91
CA GLY A 116 7.91 -6.80 -12.09
C GLY A 116 8.21 -5.35 -11.76
N LEU A 117 7.45 -4.75 -10.83
CA LEU A 117 7.67 -3.37 -10.38
C LEU A 117 9.03 -3.21 -9.70
N LEU A 118 9.42 -4.16 -8.86
CA LEU A 118 10.71 -4.14 -8.19
C LEU A 118 11.86 -4.24 -9.19
N ARG A 119 11.73 -5.07 -10.21
CA ARG A 119 12.75 -5.19 -11.27
C ARG A 119 12.90 -3.90 -12.05
N ILE A 120 11.80 -3.22 -12.35
CA ILE A 120 11.85 -1.92 -13.05
C ILE A 120 12.61 -0.90 -12.21
N ARG A 121 12.40 -0.88 -10.91
CA ARG A 121 13.12 0.02 -10.00
C ARG A 121 14.61 -0.25 -9.99
N ASP A 122 15.02 -1.50 -10.01
CA ASP A 122 16.43 -1.87 -10.01
C ASP A 122 17.16 -1.40 -11.27
N LEU A 123 16.42 -1.08 -12.34
CA LEU A 123 16.97 -0.54 -13.58
C LEU A 123 17.22 0.96 -13.53
N TYR A 124 16.62 1.64 -12.58
CA TYR A 124 16.73 3.09 -12.40
C TYR A 124 17.34 3.42 -11.04
#